data_d882d291d6c518e0a9f834af835e8c0b
#
_entry.id   d882d291d6c518e0a9f834af835e8c0b
#
_cell.length_a   1.000
_cell.length_b   1.000
_cell.length_c   1.000
_cell.angle_alpha   90.00
_cell.angle_beta   90.00
_cell.angle_gamma   90.00
#
_symmetry.space_group_name_H-M   'P 1'
#
loop_
_entity.id
_entity.type
_entity.pdbx_description
1 polymer ?
#
loop_
_entity_poly.entity_id
_entity_poly.type
_entity_poly.pdbx_seq_one_letter_code
_entity_poly.pdbx_strand_id
1 'polypeptide(L)'
;VDAVASMLYLDYDRQQWRPNQHGGKENLEAIEFLRQLNRTAFAIDGAALMVAEESTAWPMVTYPPEEGGLGFNLKWNMGWMNDVCHYLKMDPFFRQHHHRDVTFSMVYAFSENFVLPVSHDEVVHMKGSLRGKMPGDKWQQLAGVRGFYAYMLCHPGKVLTFMGTELAQWHEWDFRKALDWYLLDEEDDCRQTHACIRALNRFYKSHKALWENDRDWDGFQWLVADDNYNNVLVFRRADRSGKSLVAVINFSPVAVEGYRFGVPPKARYEELFNTDEERWGGSGVTNPQPIKTECIPSHQQAQSIAVRVPPLGAVILQGKGKLIKP
;
A
#
# COMPACT_ATOMS: atom_id res chain seq x y z
N VAL A 1 8.23 12.71 13.71
CA VAL A 1 7.92 12.92 15.14
C VAL A 1 7.19 11.70 15.63
N ASP A 2 7.76 11.07 16.65
CA ASP A 2 7.29 9.85 17.27
C ASP A 2 6.12 10.12 18.22
N ALA A 3 5.17 9.17 18.33
CA ALA A 3 4.07 9.14 19.29
C ALA A 3 3.26 10.44 19.41
N VAL A 4 2.97 11.11 18.30
CA VAL A 4 2.24 12.39 18.27
C VAL A 4 0.88 12.27 18.96
N ALA A 5 0.19 11.14 18.84
CA ALA A 5 -1.08 10.89 19.53
C ALA A 5 -0.96 11.09 21.05
N SER A 6 0.11 10.61 21.68
CA SER A 6 0.35 10.76 23.12
C SER A 6 0.62 12.21 23.57
N MET A 7 1.00 13.07 22.63
CA MET A 7 1.17 14.50 22.88
C MET A 7 -0.16 15.26 22.80
N LEU A 8 -1.04 14.87 21.84
CA LEU A 8 -2.26 15.59 21.52
C LEU A 8 -3.36 15.43 22.59
N TYR A 9 -3.38 14.30 23.30
CA TYR A 9 -4.46 13.97 24.22
C TYR A 9 -3.98 13.90 25.67
N LEU A 10 -4.66 14.61 26.55
CA LEU A 10 -4.40 14.59 28.01
C LEU A 10 -4.80 13.25 28.64
N ASP A 11 -5.75 12.55 28.05
CA ASP A 11 -6.27 11.25 28.48
C ASP A 11 -5.63 10.04 27.80
N TYR A 12 -4.62 10.24 26.91
CA TYR A 12 -3.99 9.17 26.15
C TYR A 12 -3.39 8.10 27.09
N ASP A 13 -3.98 6.89 27.07
CA ASP A 13 -3.60 5.73 27.89
C ASP A 13 -3.49 6.06 29.41
N ARG A 14 -4.31 7.00 29.93
CA ARG A 14 -4.32 7.44 31.32
C ARG A 14 -5.69 7.22 31.95
N GLN A 15 -5.70 6.55 33.11
CA GLN A 15 -6.91 6.40 33.91
C GLN A 15 -7.31 7.70 34.65
N GLN A 16 -6.34 8.52 34.99
CA GLN A 16 -6.53 9.81 35.63
C GLN A 16 -5.88 10.91 34.82
N TRP A 17 -6.65 11.91 34.44
CA TRP A 17 -6.21 13.08 33.71
C TRP A 17 -6.97 14.32 34.14
N ARG A 18 -6.48 15.48 33.81
CA ARG A 18 -7.16 16.76 34.08
C ARG A 18 -7.54 17.38 32.73
N PRO A 19 -8.80 17.87 32.61
CA PRO A 19 -9.22 18.58 31.41
C PRO A 19 -8.43 19.86 31.19
N ASN A 20 -8.33 20.30 29.97
CA ASN A 20 -7.78 21.61 29.61
C ASN A 20 -8.69 22.75 30.11
N GLN A 21 -8.24 24.00 29.91
CA GLN A 21 -8.98 25.20 30.35
C GLN A 21 -10.38 25.36 29.75
N HIS A 22 -10.72 24.60 28.70
CA HIS A 22 -12.02 24.58 28.04
C HIS A 22 -12.85 23.34 28.41
N GLY A 23 -12.34 22.49 29.30
CA GLY A 23 -12.99 21.25 29.73
C GLY A 23 -12.80 20.06 28.78
N GLY A 24 -11.99 20.22 27.73
CA GLY A 24 -11.69 19.20 26.76
C GLY A 24 -10.46 18.36 27.12
N LYS A 25 -10.18 17.34 26.29
CA LYS A 25 -9.07 16.40 26.45
C LYS A 25 -7.84 16.74 25.60
N GLU A 26 -7.94 17.75 24.78
CA GLU A 26 -6.86 18.22 23.92
C GLU A 26 -5.75 18.89 24.77
N ASN A 27 -4.51 18.50 24.53
CA ASN A 27 -3.34 19.15 25.12
C ASN A 27 -2.98 20.40 24.30
N LEU A 28 -3.52 21.54 24.69
CA LEU A 28 -3.42 22.79 23.94
C LEU A 28 -1.96 23.26 23.80
N GLU A 29 -1.14 23.06 24.81
CA GLU A 29 0.26 23.44 24.84
C GLU A 29 1.07 22.56 23.86
N ALA A 30 0.82 21.27 23.83
CA ALA A 30 1.49 20.36 22.89
C ALA A 30 1.05 20.60 21.43
N ILE A 31 -0.21 20.92 21.20
CA ILE A 31 -0.73 21.30 19.89
C ILE A 31 0.02 22.54 19.36
N GLU A 32 0.13 23.58 20.19
CA GLU A 32 0.87 24.80 19.78
C GLU A 32 2.35 24.53 19.62
N PHE A 33 2.96 23.72 20.47
CA PHE A 33 4.34 23.27 20.31
C PHE A 33 4.55 22.59 18.96
N LEU A 34 3.70 21.65 18.54
CA LEU A 34 3.82 20.94 17.26
C LEU A 34 3.68 21.88 16.08
N ARG A 35 2.75 22.84 16.14
CA ARG A 35 2.59 23.88 15.13
C ARG A 35 3.86 24.75 15.01
N GLN A 36 4.40 25.19 16.14
CA GLN A 36 5.61 25.98 16.17
C GLN A 36 6.83 25.18 15.72
N LEU A 37 6.93 23.90 16.09
CA LEU A 37 7.97 22.99 15.62
C LEU A 37 7.99 22.91 14.09
N ASN A 38 6.85 22.66 13.46
CA ASN A 38 6.74 22.56 12.01
C ASN A 38 7.05 23.88 11.31
N ARG A 39 6.52 25.01 11.79
CA ARG A 39 6.88 26.35 11.28
C ARG A 39 8.37 26.62 11.36
N THR A 40 8.99 26.29 12.49
CA THR A 40 10.41 26.53 12.70
C THR A 40 11.27 25.64 11.81
N ALA A 41 10.92 24.35 11.68
CA ALA A 41 11.61 23.41 10.80
C ALA A 41 11.62 23.92 9.35
N PHE A 42 10.47 24.31 8.83
CA PHE A 42 10.35 24.84 7.45
C PHE A 42 10.98 26.21 7.26
N ALA A 43 11.05 27.04 8.30
CA ALA A 43 11.76 28.32 8.24
C ALA A 43 13.29 28.12 8.16
N ILE A 44 13.82 27.06 8.78
CA ILE A 44 15.24 26.72 8.74
C ILE A 44 15.59 26.00 7.43
N ASP A 45 14.75 25.02 7.04
CA ASP A 45 14.91 24.24 5.82
C ASP A 45 13.54 24.00 5.16
N GLY A 46 13.24 24.76 4.12
CA GLY A 46 12.01 24.63 3.36
C GLY A 46 11.86 23.30 2.62
N ALA A 47 12.92 22.48 2.52
CA ALA A 47 12.90 21.15 1.95
C ALA A 47 12.74 20.05 3.02
N ALA A 48 12.66 20.40 4.30
CA ALA A 48 12.45 19.44 5.38
C ALA A 48 11.15 18.67 5.18
N LEU A 49 11.16 17.37 5.52
CA LEU A 49 9.98 16.52 5.49
C LEU A 49 9.58 16.19 6.94
N MET A 50 8.51 16.84 7.40
CA MET A 50 7.95 16.63 8.74
C MET A 50 6.84 15.56 8.68
N VAL A 51 7.08 14.43 9.33
CA VAL A 51 6.16 13.27 9.31
C VAL A 51 5.69 12.97 10.71
N ALA A 52 4.38 12.84 10.91
CA ALA A 52 3.78 12.48 12.18
C ALA A 52 3.51 10.98 12.27
N GLU A 53 3.97 10.34 13.34
CA GLU A 53 3.41 9.07 13.78
C GLU A 53 2.21 9.39 14.68
N GLU A 54 1.04 9.37 14.08
CA GLU A 54 -0.22 9.68 14.76
C GLU A 54 -1.24 8.58 14.42
N SER A 55 -1.66 7.83 15.43
CA SER A 55 -2.44 6.60 15.28
C SER A 55 -3.94 6.80 15.47
N THR A 56 -4.37 8.01 15.85
CA THR A 56 -5.78 8.30 16.15
C THR A 56 -6.50 8.98 14.97
N ALA A 57 -7.77 9.26 15.16
CA ALA A 57 -8.58 10.03 14.23
C ALA A 57 -8.44 11.56 14.43
N TRP A 58 -7.30 12.05 14.98
CA TRP A 58 -7.07 13.47 15.08
C TRP A 58 -7.12 14.13 13.70
N PRO A 59 -7.96 15.16 13.51
CA PRO A 59 -8.14 15.77 12.19
C PRO A 59 -7.03 16.75 11.83
N MET A 60 -6.81 16.95 10.54
CA MET A 60 -5.98 18.03 9.98
C MET A 60 -4.51 17.98 10.43
N VAL A 61 -3.95 16.79 10.66
CA VAL A 61 -2.55 16.62 11.01
C VAL A 61 -1.64 17.18 9.93
N THR A 62 -2.01 16.97 8.65
CA THR A 62 -1.23 17.36 7.47
C THR A 62 -1.72 18.64 6.81
N TYR A 63 -2.62 19.36 7.45
CA TYR A 63 -3.08 20.68 6.99
C TYR A 63 -2.26 21.80 7.60
N PRO A 64 -2.17 22.95 6.91
CA PRO A 64 -1.46 24.12 7.43
C PRO A 64 -2.02 24.61 8.78
N PRO A 65 -1.17 25.11 9.69
CA PRO A 65 -1.62 25.67 10.96
C PRO A 65 -2.62 26.85 10.80
N GLU A 66 -2.54 27.60 9.71
CA GLU A 66 -3.42 28.71 9.35
C GLU A 66 -4.85 28.24 9.06
N GLU A 67 -5.02 26.98 8.64
CA GLU A 67 -6.30 26.30 8.42
C GLU A 67 -6.77 25.50 9.65
N GLY A 68 -6.03 25.58 10.75
CA GLY A 68 -6.32 24.86 12.00
C GLY A 68 -5.56 23.52 12.16
N GLY A 69 -4.75 23.15 11.19
CA GLY A 69 -3.97 21.92 11.19
C GLY A 69 -2.72 21.96 12.08
N LEU A 70 -1.96 20.86 12.09
CA LEU A 70 -0.70 20.76 12.83
C LEU A 70 0.53 21.12 11.97
N GLY A 71 0.40 21.14 10.65
CA GLY A 71 1.46 21.56 9.72
C GLY A 71 2.44 20.47 9.33
N PHE A 72 2.17 19.20 9.58
CA PHE A 72 3.00 18.11 9.05
C PHE A 72 2.82 17.95 7.53
N ASN A 73 3.86 17.44 6.86
CA ASN A 73 3.73 17.08 5.45
C ASN A 73 2.97 15.76 5.27
N LEU A 74 3.25 14.80 6.15
CA LEU A 74 2.73 13.43 6.05
C LEU A 74 2.34 12.90 7.44
N LYS A 75 1.40 11.96 7.43
CA LYS A 75 0.95 11.20 8.61
C LYS A 75 1.04 9.70 8.31
N TRP A 76 1.52 8.90 9.26
CA TRP A 76 1.47 7.44 9.13
C TRP A 76 0.02 6.94 9.15
N ASN A 77 -0.31 6.07 8.21
CA ASN A 77 -1.61 5.39 8.16
C ASN A 77 -1.58 4.11 8.98
N MET A 78 -1.69 4.26 10.29
CA MET A 78 -1.65 3.14 11.23
C MET A 78 -2.88 2.23 11.08
N GLY A 79 -4.04 2.77 10.67
CA GLY A 79 -5.24 1.99 10.38
C GLY A 79 -5.00 1.02 9.23
N TRP A 80 -4.52 1.52 8.08
CA TRP A 80 -4.14 0.67 6.94
C TRP A 80 -3.12 -0.40 7.34
N MET A 81 -2.10 -0.01 8.10
CA MET A 81 -1.05 -0.93 8.53
C MET A 81 -1.61 -2.07 9.39
N ASN A 82 -2.44 -1.75 10.38
CA ASN A 82 -3.04 -2.76 11.26
C ASN A 82 -3.94 -3.72 10.48
N ASP A 83 -4.83 -3.18 9.64
CA ASP A 83 -5.78 -3.97 8.86
C ASP A 83 -5.06 -4.90 7.87
N VAL A 84 -4.08 -4.37 7.12
CA VAL A 84 -3.34 -5.15 6.13
C VAL A 84 -2.45 -6.19 6.80
N CYS A 85 -1.75 -5.86 7.89
CA CYS A 85 -0.95 -6.84 8.63
C CYS A 85 -1.82 -7.96 9.25
N HIS A 86 -3.02 -7.63 9.72
CA HIS A 86 -4.00 -8.62 10.19
C HIS A 86 -4.40 -9.56 9.04
N TYR A 87 -4.79 -9.00 7.90
CA TYR A 87 -5.20 -9.76 6.72
C TYR A 87 -4.09 -10.67 6.18
N LEU A 88 -2.85 -10.19 6.12
CA LEU A 88 -1.71 -10.96 5.62
C LEU A 88 -1.39 -12.19 6.48
N LYS A 89 -1.52 -12.09 7.82
CA LYS A 89 -1.30 -13.20 8.75
C LYS A 89 -2.37 -14.28 8.68
N MET A 90 -3.52 -13.94 8.12
CA MET A 90 -4.67 -14.83 8.07
C MET A 90 -4.45 -15.94 7.04
N ASP A 91 -4.86 -17.17 7.39
CA ASP A 91 -4.95 -18.24 6.41
C ASP A 91 -5.83 -17.78 5.22
N PRO A 92 -5.36 -17.94 3.97
CA PRO A 92 -6.07 -17.47 2.79
C PRO A 92 -7.53 -17.96 2.69
N PHE A 93 -7.84 -19.11 3.24
CA PHE A 93 -9.21 -19.65 3.27
C PHE A 93 -10.19 -18.72 4.01
N PHE A 94 -9.74 -18.04 5.07
CA PHE A 94 -10.59 -17.14 5.85
C PHE A 94 -10.62 -15.71 5.30
N ARG A 95 -9.70 -15.33 4.43
CA ARG A 95 -9.58 -13.96 3.89
C ARG A 95 -10.85 -13.44 3.22
N GLN A 96 -11.66 -14.33 2.64
CA GLN A 96 -12.95 -13.97 2.05
C GLN A 96 -13.92 -13.28 3.04
N HIS A 97 -13.80 -13.55 4.33
CA HIS A 97 -14.62 -12.96 5.38
C HIS A 97 -14.05 -11.65 5.94
N HIS A 98 -12.83 -11.31 5.53
CA HIS A 98 -12.07 -10.16 6.00
C HIS A 98 -11.60 -9.23 4.86
N HIS A 99 -12.26 -9.30 3.71
CA HIS A 99 -11.90 -8.51 2.54
C HIS A 99 -11.90 -6.99 2.79
N ARG A 100 -12.64 -6.54 3.81
CA ARG A 100 -12.64 -5.15 4.27
C ARG A 100 -11.27 -4.67 4.76
N ASP A 101 -10.45 -5.53 5.33
CA ASP A 101 -9.14 -5.17 5.86
C ASP A 101 -8.21 -4.59 4.76
N VAL A 102 -8.43 -4.95 3.51
CA VAL A 102 -7.65 -4.44 2.36
C VAL A 102 -8.39 -3.38 1.54
N THR A 103 -9.62 -3.00 1.91
CA THR A 103 -10.42 -2.00 1.19
C THR A 103 -10.85 -0.83 2.04
N PHE A 104 -11.00 -1.00 3.36
CA PHE A 104 -11.56 0.01 4.26
C PHE A 104 -10.73 1.29 4.32
N SER A 105 -9.41 1.19 4.20
CA SER A 105 -8.52 2.35 4.19
C SER A 105 -8.90 3.42 3.14
N MET A 106 -9.54 3.00 2.03
CA MET A 106 -9.98 3.93 0.99
C MET A 106 -11.13 4.85 1.44
N VAL A 107 -11.85 4.52 2.52
CA VAL A 107 -12.89 5.39 3.08
C VAL A 107 -12.31 6.72 3.58
N TYR A 108 -11.07 6.68 4.07
CA TYR A 108 -10.39 7.86 4.64
C TYR A 108 -9.05 8.19 3.96
N ALA A 109 -8.67 7.48 2.89
CA ALA A 109 -7.36 7.60 2.23
C ALA A 109 -6.98 9.02 1.82
N PHE A 110 -7.95 9.91 1.62
CA PHE A 110 -7.75 11.30 1.19
C PHE A 110 -8.07 12.33 2.28
N SER A 111 -8.28 11.90 3.52
CA SER A 111 -8.48 12.82 4.66
C SER A 111 -7.18 13.50 5.12
N GLU A 112 -6.04 12.86 4.85
CA GLU A 112 -4.70 13.32 5.19
C GLU A 112 -3.70 12.94 4.08
N ASN A 113 -2.50 13.49 4.12
CA ASN A 113 -1.39 13.03 3.28
C ASN A 113 -0.72 11.82 3.94
N PHE A 114 -1.14 10.63 3.57
CA PHE A 114 -0.69 9.42 4.25
C PHE A 114 0.62 8.84 3.75
N VAL A 115 1.37 8.26 4.71
CA VAL A 115 2.42 7.25 4.47
C VAL A 115 1.84 5.90 4.89
N LEU A 116 2.05 4.88 4.07
CA LEU A 116 1.69 3.49 4.34
C LEU A 116 2.90 2.81 5.04
N PRO A 117 2.89 2.66 6.37
CA PRO A 117 4.07 2.17 7.08
C PRO A 117 4.06 0.65 7.22
N VAL A 118 5.21 0.03 7.01
CA VAL A 118 5.62 -1.21 7.66
C VAL A 118 6.94 -0.87 8.34
N SER A 119 6.85 -0.39 9.57
CA SER A 119 7.98 0.13 10.33
C SER A 119 8.70 -0.96 11.13
N HIS A 120 9.65 -0.56 11.98
CA HIS A 120 10.28 -1.48 12.92
C HIS A 120 9.25 -2.16 13.84
N ASP A 121 8.22 -1.44 14.27
CA ASP A 121 7.21 -1.97 15.18
C ASP A 121 6.45 -3.18 14.64
N GLU A 122 6.32 -3.29 13.31
CA GLU A 122 5.65 -4.43 12.70
C GLU A 122 6.56 -5.65 12.55
N VAL A 123 7.89 -5.49 12.68
CA VAL A 123 8.87 -6.55 12.39
C VAL A 123 9.76 -6.92 13.57
N VAL A 124 9.37 -6.52 14.80
CA VAL A 124 10.05 -6.81 16.07
C VAL A 124 9.06 -7.30 17.13
N HIS A 125 9.56 -7.62 18.32
CA HIS A 125 8.78 -7.94 19.53
C HIS A 125 7.80 -9.09 19.35
N MET A 126 8.23 -10.18 18.69
CA MET A 126 7.43 -11.40 18.42
C MET A 126 6.25 -11.17 17.45
N LYS A 127 6.27 -10.07 16.69
CA LYS A 127 5.28 -9.82 15.64
C LYS A 127 5.63 -10.54 14.32
N GLY A 128 6.82 -11.12 14.20
CA GLY A 128 7.35 -11.78 13.01
C GLY A 128 7.86 -10.80 11.95
N SER A 129 8.81 -11.24 11.12
CA SER A 129 9.23 -10.46 9.94
C SER A 129 8.06 -10.29 8.96
N LEU A 130 8.21 -9.45 7.93
CA LEU A 130 7.18 -9.34 6.88
C LEU A 130 6.92 -10.71 6.22
N ARG A 131 7.97 -11.45 5.88
CA ARG A 131 7.84 -12.81 5.37
C ARG A 131 7.20 -13.76 6.39
N GLY A 132 7.56 -13.65 7.66
CA GLY A 132 7.01 -14.46 8.76
C GLY A 132 5.52 -14.22 9.02
N LYS A 133 4.95 -13.13 8.48
CA LYS A 133 3.49 -12.88 8.51
C LYS A 133 2.74 -13.65 7.42
N MET A 134 3.43 -14.10 6.36
CA MET A 134 2.80 -14.78 5.24
C MET A 134 2.59 -16.27 5.59
N PRO A 135 1.35 -16.77 5.52
CA PRO A 135 1.08 -18.20 5.73
C PRO A 135 1.54 -19.04 4.54
N GLY A 136 1.62 -20.36 4.77
CA GLY A 136 1.95 -21.33 3.74
C GLY A 136 3.42 -21.73 3.72
N ASP A 137 3.83 -22.39 2.65
CA ASP A 137 5.20 -22.80 2.43
C ASP A 137 6.13 -21.63 2.04
N LYS A 138 7.43 -21.91 1.90
CA LYS A 138 8.43 -20.88 1.57
C LYS A 138 8.10 -20.13 0.29
N TRP A 139 7.65 -20.83 -0.76
CA TRP A 139 7.30 -20.20 -2.03
C TRP A 139 6.10 -19.24 -1.86
N GLN A 140 5.05 -19.70 -1.17
CA GLN A 140 3.84 -18.91 -0.90
C GLN A 140 4.16 -17.66 -0.07
N GLN A 141 5.04 -17.79 0.93
CA GLN A 141 5.50 -16.66 1.73
C GLN A 141 6.20 -15.60 0.88
N LEU A 142 7.13 -16.02 0.01
CA LEU A 142 7.86 -15.11 -0.87
C LEU A 142 6.97 -14.51 -1.94
N ALA A 143 6.02 -15.28 -2.51
CA ALA A 143 4.99 -14.76 -3.40
C ALA A 143 4.13 -13.71 -2.69
N GLY A 144 3.70 -13.98 -1.45
CA GLY A 144 2.97 -13.04 -0.61
C GLY A 144 3.73 -11.73 -0.38
N VAL A 145 5.04 -11.80 -0.12
CA VAL A 145 5.89 -10.60 0.01
C VAL A 145 5.91 -9.80 -1.29
N ARG A 146 6.12 -10.43 -2.45
CA ARG A 146 6.10 -9.74 -3.75
C ARG A 146 4.74 -9.11 -4.05
N GLY A 147 3.65 -9.86 -3.82
CA GLY A 147 2.28 -9.37 -4.00
C GLY A 147 1.94 -8.21 -3.08
N PHE A 148 2.35 -8.27 -1.80
CA PHE A 148 2.17 -7.19 -0.84
C PHE A 148 2.91 -5.91 -1.25
N TYR A 149 4.18 -6.00 -1.68
CA TYR A 149 4.92 -4.83 -2.17
C TYR A 149 4.23 -4.19 -3.38
N ALA A 150 3.74 -5.00 -4.31
CA ALA A 150 2.99 -4.48 -5.46
C ALA A 150 1.68 -3.80 -5.04
N TYR A 151 0.93 -4.39 -4.10
CA TYR A 151 -0.28 -3.78 -3.54
C TYR A 151 0.03 -2.44 -2.87
N MET A 152 1.02 -2.41 -1.96
CA MET A 152 1.40 -1.20 -1.24
C MET A 152 1.85 -0.08 -2.18
N LEU A 153 2.67 -0.39 -3.20
CA LEU A 153 3.15 0.59 -4.18
C LEU A 153 2.05 1.08 -5.13
N CYS A 154 0.98 0.30 -5.32
CA CYS A 154 -0.17 0.71 -6.12
C CYS A 154 -1.26 1.41 -5.32
N HIS A 155 -1.31 1.25 -3.99
CA HIS A 155 -2.27 1.92 -3.12
C HIS A 155 -1.95 3.43 -3.03
N PRO A 156 -2.96 4.33 -2.92
CA PRO A 156 -2.71 5.75 -2.67
C PRO A 156 -1.96 5.98 -1.36
N GLY A 157 -1.00 6.89 -1.38
CA GLY A 157 -0.14 7.25 -0.25
C GLY A 157 1.34 7.02 -0.54
N LYS A 158 2.20 7.58 0.30
CA LYS A 158 3.65 7.32 0.23
C LYS A 158 3.96 6.02 0.97
N VAL A 159 5.05 5.38 0.66
CA VAL A 159 5.40 4.06 1.19
C VAL A 159 6.59 4.13 2.14
N LEU A 160 6.53 3.34 3.20
CA LEU A 160 7.62 3.18 4.14
C LEU A 160 7.77 1.70 4.50
N THR A 161 8.96 1.16 4.27
CA THR A 161 9.32 -0.20 4.70
C THR A 161 10.57 -0.15 5.57
N PHE A 162 10.65 -1.03 6.54
CA PHE A 162 11.81 -1.10 7.40
C PHE A 162 12.90 -1.97 6.80
N MET A 163 14.16 -1.65 7.11
CA MET A 163 15.34 -2.36 6.60
C MET A 163 15.26 -3.87 6.85
N GLY A 164 15.64 -4.67 5.86
CA GLY A 164 15.60 -6.13 5.88
C GLY A 164 14.31 -6.75 5.35
N THR A 165 13.21 -5.99 5.26
CA THR A 165 11.97 -6.51 4.65
C THR A 165 12.15 -6.79 3.17
N GLU A 166 12.97 -6.01 2.47
CA GLU A 166 13.32 -6.19 1.07
C GLU A 166 14.19 -7.42 0.79
N LEU A 167 14.87 -7.95 1.81
CA LEU A 167 15.63 -9.20 1.74
C LEU A 167 14.72 -10.42 1.91
N ALA A 168 13.47 -10.23 2.26
CA ALA A 168 12.52 -11.26 2.66
C ALA A 168 13.10 -12.16 3.76
N GLN A 169 13.83 -11.56 4.74
CA GLN A 169 14.42 -12.29 5.85
C GLN A 169 13.33 -12.95 6.70
N TRP A 170 13.64 -14.12 7.21
CA TRP A 170 12.73 -14.87 8.09
C TRP A 170 12.71 -14.32 9.51
N HIS A 171 13.91 -13.94 10.03
CA HIS A 171 14.06 -13.46 11.39
C HIS A 171 13.49 -12.02 11.51
N GLU A 172 13.01 -11.73 12.71
CA GLU A 172 12.72 -10.35 13.08
C GLU A 172 13.99 -9.50 13.04
N TRP A 173 13.81 -8.21 12.83
CA TRP A 173 14.93 -7.28 12.95
C TRP A 173 15.45 -7.22 14.39
N ASP A 174 16.75 -7.27 14.55
CA ASP A 174 17.46 -7.21 15.83
C ASP A 174 18.65 -6.25 15.70
N PHE A 175 18.61 -5.13 16.44
CA PHE A 175 19.65 -4.10 16.41
C PHE A 175 21.04 -4.60 16.81
N ARG A 176 21.13 -5.78 17.44
CA ARG A 176 22.40 -6.41 17.87
C ARG A 176 23.07 -7.21 16.75
N LYS A 177 22.42 -7.36 15.60
CA LYS A 177 22.88 -8.20 14.48
C LYS A 177 22.87 -7.41 13.19
N ALA A 178 23.70 -7.82 12.25
CA ALA A 178 23.56 -7.37 10.85
C ALA A 178 22.27 -7.93 10.26
N LEU A 179 21.77 -7.28 9.21
CA LEU A 179 20.70 -7.84 8.38
C LEU A 179 21.18 -9.14 7.73
N ASP A 180 20.24 -10.02 7.37
CA ASP A 180 20.51 -11.34 6.78
C ASP A 180 20.98 -11.21 5.32
N TRP A 181 22.05 -10.43 5.06
CA TRP A 181 22.60 -10.18 3.72
C TRP A 181 23.01 -11.48 2.99
N TYR A 182 23.39 -12.52 3.72
CA TYR A 182 23.75 -13.83 3.17
C TYR A 182 22.61 -14.43 2.32
N LEU A 183 21.35 -14.05 2.56
CA LEU A 183 20.21 -14.50 1.78
C LEU A 183 20.33 -14.13 0.28
N LEU A 184 21.04 -13.07 -0.04
CA LEU A 184 21.24 -12.67 -1.43
C LEU A 184 22.29 -13.52 -2.14
N ASP A 185 23.20 -14.14 -1.40
CA ASP A 185 24.28 -14.96 -1.93
C ASP A 185 23.93 -16.45 -1.92
N GLU A 186 23.24 -16.91 -0.88
CA GLU A 186 22.99 -18.33 -0.61
C GLU A 186 21.59 -18.82 -0.99
N GLU A 187 20.59 -17.90 -1.11
CA GLU A 187 19.19 -18.24 -1.32
C GLU A 187 18.66 -17.62 -2.62
N ASP A 188 18.60 -18.41 -3.70
CA ASP A 188 18.15 -17.95 -5.02
C ASP A 188 16.77 -17.29 -4.99
N ASP A 189 15.83 -17.86 -4.28
CA ASP A 189 14.46 -17.36 -4.17
C ASP A 189 14.36 -16.03 -3.39
N CYS A 190 15.19 -15.83 -2.35
CA CYS A 190 15.30 -14.54 -1.66
C CYS A 190 15.94 -13.48 -2.58
N ARG A 191 17.00 -13.85 -3.32
CA ARG A 191 17.63 -12.98 -4.32
C ARG A 191 16.66 -12.57 -5.42
N GLN A 192 15.84 -13.51 -5.93
CA GLN A 192 14.80 -13.24 -6.94
C GLN A 192 13.70 -12.34 -6.38
N THR A 193 13.26 -12.57 -5.14
CA THR A 193 12.27 -11.72 -4.47
C THR A 193 12.81 -10.30 -4.27
N HIS A 194 14.04 -10.14 -3.81
CA HIS A 194 14.70 -8.84 -3.71
C HIS A 194 14.82 -8.14 -5.08
N ALA A 195 15.16 -8.89 -6.14
CA ALA A 195 15.21 -8.34 -7.50
C ALA A 195 13.82 -7.85 -7.97
N CYS A 196 12.75 -8.57 -7.63
CA CYS A 196 11.38 -8.13 -7.89
C CYS A 196 11.07 -6.81 -7.17
N ILE A 197 11.35 -6.72 -5.86
CA ILE A 197 11.11 -5.50 -5.08
C ILE A 197 11.90 -4.31 -5.62
N ARG A 198 13.17 -4.53 -5.99
CA ARG A 198 13.98 -3.51 -6.64
C ARG A 198 13.39 -3.05 -7.98
N ALA A 199 12.85 -3.98 -8.77
CA ALA A 199 12.19 -3.67 -10.04
C ALA A 199 10.87 -2.92 -9.82
N LEU A 200 10.07 -3.31 -8.83
CA LEU A 200 8.85 -2.61 -8.42
C LEU A 200 9.13 -1.17 -7.99
N ASN A 201 10.17 -0.94 -7.18
CA ASN A 201 10.58 0.41 -6.77
C ASN A 201 11.00 1.29 -7.96
N ARG A 202 11.69 0.72 -8.96
CA ARG A 202 12.01 1.43 -10.20
C ARG A 202 10.75 1.71 -11.03
N PHE A 203 9.86 0.74 -11.11
CA PHE A 203 8.57 0.86 -11.79
C PHE A 203 7.73 1.98 -11.16
N TYR A 204 7.60 1.99 -9.82
CA TYR A 204 6.91 3.05 -9.08
C TYR A 204 7.46 4.44 -9.43
N LYS A 205 8.78 4.62 -9.34
CA LYS A 205 9.43 5.92 -9.65
C LYS A 205 9.21 6.37 -11.08
N SER A 206 9.13 5.45 -12.04
CA SER A 206 8.99 5.75 -13.48
C SER A 206 7.53 5.98 -13.92
N HIS A 207 6.54 5.65 -13.08
CA HIS A 207 5.12 5.75 -13.41
C HIS A 207 4.39 6.72 -12.49
N LYS A 208 4.23 7.96 -12.94
CA LYS A 208 3.57 9.05 -12.20
C LYS A 208 2.19 8.69 -11.68
N ALA A 209 1.45 7.84 -12.40
CA ALA A 209 0.14 7.35 -11.97
C ALA A 209 0.14 6.70 -10.59
N LEU A 210 1.29 6.22 -10.08
CA LEU A 210 1.38 5.58 -8.77
C LEU A 210 1.67 6.55 -7.60
N TRP A 211 2.13 7.79 -7.89
CA TRP A 211 2.59 8.69 -6.84
C TRP A 211 2.28 10.18 -7.00
N GLU A 212 1.87 10.62 -8.19
CA GLU A 212 1.67 12.05 -8.46
C GLU A 212 0.35 12.56 -7.88
N ASN A 213 -0.69 11.70 -7.89
CA ASN A 213 -1.99 12.03 -7.36
C ASN A 213 -2.44 11.00 -6.30
N ASP A 214 -2.06 11.25 -5.04
CA ASP A 214 -2.40 10.44 -3.87
C ASP A 214 -3.40 11.16 -2.94
N ARG A 215 -4.02 12.26 -3.39
CA ARG A 215 -4.77 13.17 -2.52
C ARG A 215 -6.27 13.22 -2.80
N ASP A 216 -6.71 12.61 -3.88
CA ASP A 216 -8.11 12.67 -4.30
C ASP A 216 -8.52 11.47 -5.17
N TRP A 217 -9.81 11.36 -5.43
CA TRP A 217 -10.41 10.30 -6.23
C TRP A 217 -10.06 10.37 -7.73
N ASP A 218 -9.55 11.47 -8.24
CA ASP A 218 -9.10 11.55 -9.65
C ASP A 218 -7.88 10.64 -9.87
N GLY A 219 -7.07 10.46 -8.82
CA GLY A 219 -5.91 9.54 -8.82
C GLY A 219 -6.25 8.07 -8.59
N PHE A 220 -7.49 7.74 -8.15
CA PHE A 220 -7.87 6.39 -7.79
C PHE A 220 -9.31 6.06 -8.19
N GLN A 221 -9.52 4.84 -8.68
CA GLN A 221 -10.86 4.32 -8.97
C GLN A 221 -10.90 2.81 -8.72
N TRP A 222 -11.84 2.36 -7.91
CA TRP A 222 -12.18 0.95 -7.85
C TRP A 222 -12.77 0.47 -9.19
N LEU A 223 -12.28 -0.65 -9.69
CA LEU A 223 -12.89 -1.40 -10.79
C LEU A 223 -13.58 -2.65 -10.26
N VAL A 224 -12.95 -3.35 -9.31
CA VAL A 224 -13.53 -4.46 -8.53
C VAL A 224 -13.03 -4.31 -7.10
N ALA A 225 -13.93 -4.01 -6.17
CA ALA A 225 -13.61 -3.80 -4.75
C ALA A 225 -14.13 -4.92 -3.84
N ASP A 226 -15.04 -5.76 -4.33
CA ASP A 226 -15.88 -6.63 -3.54
C ASP A 226 -15.82 -8.13 -3.93
N ASP A 227 -14.82 -8.53 -4.73
CA ASP A 227 -14.60 -9.94 -5.05
C ASP A 227 -13.87 -10.66 -3.90
N ASN A 228 -14.58 -10.82 -2.81
CA ASN A 228 -14.09 -11.53 -1.63
C ASN A 228 -13.97 -13.04 -1.85
N TYR A 229 -14.74 -13.61 -2.78
CA TYR A 229 -14.70 -15.03 -3.10
C TYR A 229 -13.34 -15.44 -3.67
N ASN A 230 -12.82 -14.68 -4.62
CA ASN A 230 -11.49 -14.90 -5.20
C ASN A 230 -10.36 -14.22 -4.41
N ASN A 231 -10.67 -13.36 -3.43
CA ASN A 231 -9.71 -12.47 -2.76
C ASN A 231 -8.95 -11.57 -3.75
N VAL A 232 -9.65 -11.07 -4.77
CA VAL A 232 -9.08 -10.22 -5.82
C VAL A 232 -9.54 -8.79 -5.67
N LEU A 233 -8.61 -7.85 -5.82
CA LEU A 233 -8.87 -6.42 -5.95
C LEU A 233 -8.45 -5.94 -7.34
N VAL A 234 -9.26 -5.08 -7.94
CA VAL A 234 -8.88 -4.37 -9.16
C VAL A 234 -9.16 -2.89 -9.02
N PHE A 235 -8.14 -2.09 -9.24
CA PHE A 235 -8.30 -0.64 -9.18
C PHE A 235 -7.41 0.07 -10.21
N ARG A 236 -7.83 1.27 -10.57
CA ARG A 236 -7.11 2.16 -11.48
C ARG A 236 -6.38 3.23 -10.68
N ARG A 237 -5.12 3.49 -11.06
CA ARG A 237 -4.36 4.67 -10.65
C ARG A 237 -4.16 5.59 -11.84
N ALA A 238 -4.22 6.90 -11.62
CA ALA A 238 -4.04 7.87 -12.68
C ALA A 238 -3.15 9.03 -12.23
N ASP A 239 -2.32 9.54 -13.16
CA ASP A 239 -1.61 10.79 -12.97
C ASP A 239 -2.48 12.00 -13.36
N ARG A 240 -2.01 13.19 -13.09
CA ARG A 240 -2.71 14.44 -13.40
C ARG A 240 -2.91 14.67 -14.92
N SER A 241 -2.16 13.98 -15.77
CA SER A 241 -2.35 14.03 -17.24
C SER A 241 -3.42 13.05 -17.72
N GLY A 242 -3.97 12.21 -16.83
CA GLY A 242 -4.95 11.18 -17.16
C GLY A 242 -4.33 9.87 -17.68
N LYS A 243 -3.00 9.74 -17.70
CA LYS A 243 -2.36 8.44 -17.94
C LYS A 243 -2.63 7.54 -16.76
N SER A 244 -3.04 6.31 -17.03
CA SER A 244 -3.47 5.41 -15.96
C SER A 244 -2.90 4.01 -16.10
N LEU A 245 -2.80 3.36 -14.94
CA LEU A 245 -2.50 1.95 -14.76
C LEU A 245 -3.69 1.25 -14.11
N VAL A 246 -3.83 -0.03 -14.34
CA VAL A 246 -4.79 -0.90 -13.65
C VAL A 246 -3.98 -1.94 -12.88
N ALA A 247 -4.17 -1.97 -11.58
CA ALA A 247 -3.58 -2.97 -10.70
C ALA A 247 -4.62 -4.07 -10.43
N VAL A 248 -4.22 -5.31 -10.61
CA VAL A 248 -4.98 -6.52 -10.26
C VAL A 248 -4.19 -7.25 -9.19
N ILE A 249 -4.73 -7.37 -8.00
CA ILE A 249 -4.06 -7.97 -6.84
C ILE A 249 -4.83 -9.23 -6.44
N ASN A 250 -4.14 -10.35 -6.30
CA ASN A 250 -4.71 -11.59 -5.81
C ASN A 250 -4.03 -12.00 -4.49
N PHE A 251 -4.81 -12.07 -3.44
CA PHE A 251 -4.37 -12.53 -2.13
C PHE A 251 -4.67 -14.02 -1.87
N SER A 252 -5.19 -14.73 -2.87
CA SER A 252 -5.42 -16.18 -2.81
C SER A 252 -4.21 -16.95 -3.35
N PRO A 253 -3.87 -18.14 -2.79
CA PRO A 253 -2.83 -19.01 -3.34
C PRO A 253 -3.27 -19.72 -4.63
N VAL A 254 -4.45 -19.42 -5.15
CA VAL A 254 -4.99 -20.02 -6.38
C VAL A 254 -4.95 -18.99 -7.50
N ALA A 255 -4.41 -19.40 -8.65
CA ALA A 255 -4.49 -18.60 -9.87
C ALA A 255 -5.93 -18.54 -10.39
N VAL A 256 -6.33 -17.42 -10.96
CA VAL A 256 -7.66 -17.28 -11.58
C VAL A 256 -7.49 -17.13 -13.07
N GLU A 257 -7.99 -18.11 -13.83
CA GLU A 257 -7.95 -18.10 -15.29
C GLU A 257 -9.16 -17.35 -15.87
N GLY A 258 -8.92 -16.54 -16.90
CA GLY A 258 -9.99 -15.85 -17.61
C GLY A 258 -10.77 -14.85 -16.74
N TYR A 259 -10.13 -14.27 -15.73
CA TYR A 259 -10.75 -13.30 -14.82
C TYR A 259 -11.19 -12.06 -15.59
N ARG A 260 -12.51 -11.87 -15.69
CA ARG A 260 -13.10 -10.78 -16.47
C ARG A 260 -13.49 -9.61 -15.57
N PHE A 261 -13.02 -8.43 -15.93
CA PHE A 261 -13.44 -7.18 -15.27
C PHE A 261 -13.53 -6.02 -16.27
N GLY A 262 -14.35 -5.04 -15.90
CA GLY A 262 -14.52 -3.82 -16.68
C GLY A 262 -13.29 -2.91 -16.62
N VAL A 263 -12.97 -2.29 -17.74
CA VAL A 263 -11.82 -1.37 -17.86
C VAL A 263 -12.18 -0.08 -18.60
N PRO A 264 -11.47 1.04 -18.34
CA PRO A 264 -11.62 2.27 -19.12
C PRO A 264 -11.43 2.03 -20.62
N PRO A 265 -12.12 2.81 -21.49
CA PRO A 265 -12.10 2.60 -22.93
C PRO A 265 -10.72 2.74 -23.56
N LYS A 266 -10.14 1.62 -24.00
CA LYS A 266 -8.88 1.50 -24.73
C LYS A 266 -8.98 0.38 -25.78
N ALA A 267 -8.16 0.45 -26.82
CA ALA A 267 -8.17 -0.58 -27.86
C ALA A 267 -7.60 -1.92 -27.38
N ARG A 268 -6.64 -1.88 -26.49
CA ARG A 268 -5.99 -3.05 -25.89
C ARG A 268 -5.35 -2.68 -24.55
N TYR A 269 -4.97 -3.69 -23.78
CA TYR A 269 -4.15 -3.56 -22.57
C TYR A 269 -2.84 -4.32 -22.71
N GLU A 270 -1.81 -3.86 -22.04
CA GLU A 270 -0.48 -4.47 -21.98
C GLU A 270 -0.13 -4.72 -20.51
N GLU A 271 0.36 -5.91 -20.20
CA GLU A 271 0.95 -6.23 -18.91
C GLU A 271 2.33 -5.60 -18.82
N LEU A 272 2.50 -4.63 -17.91
CA LEU A 272 3.77 -3.93 -17.74
C LEU A 272 4.61 -4.52 -16.62
N PHE A 273 3.95 -5.13 -15.63
CA PHE A 273 4.61 -5.79 -14.51
C PHE A 273 3.74 -6.95 -14.02
N ASN A 274 4.39 -8.05 -13.70
CA ASN A 274 3.77 -9.21 -13.08
C ASN A 274 4.71 -9.77 -12.03
N THR A 275 4.24 -9.90 -10.77
CA THR A 275 5.05 -10.39 -9.66
C THR A 275 5.30 -11.89 -9.70
N ASP A 276 4.61 -12.61 -10.58
CA ASP A 276 4.70 -14.07 -10.72
C ASP A 276 5.54 -14.53 -11.92
N GLU A 277 6.27 -13.59 -12.58
CA GLU A 277 7.23 -13.99 -13.60
C GLU A 277 8.31 -14.91 -13.00
N GLU A 278 8.72 -15.94 -13.74
CA GLU A 278 9.73 -16.93 -13.32
C GLU A 278 11.05 -16.28 -12.86
N ARG A 279 11.45 -15.18 -13.51
CA ARG A 279 12.67 -14.44 -13.12
C ARG A 279 12.63 -13.88 -11.68
N TRP A 280 11.45 -13.77 -11.09
CA TRP A 280 11.23 -13.35 -9.70
C TRP A 280 11.01 -14.51 -8.74
N GLY A 281 11.14 -15.76 -9.20
CA GLY A 281 10.76 -16.95 -8.45
C GLY A 281 9.25 -17.21 -8.44
N GLY A 282 8.52 -16.64 -9.39
CA GLY A 282 7.09 -16.90 -9.59
C GLY A 282 6.82 -18.20 -10.35
N SER A 283 5.55 -18.56 -10.46
CA SER A 283 5.08 -19.77 -11.16
C SER A 283 4.90 -19.57 -12.68
N GLY A 284 5.09 -18.36 -13.18
CA GLY A 284 4.98 -18.06 -14.63
C GLY A 284 3.54 -17.84 -15.11
N VAL A 285 2.59 -17.56 -14.23
CA VAL A 285 1.22 -17.20 -14.63
C VAL A 285 1.22 -15.77 -15.17
N THR A 286 1.46 -15.62 -16.46
CA THR A 286 1.54 -14.34 -17.18
C THR A 286 0.47 -14.25 -18.27
N ASN A 287 0.23 -13.05 -18.78
CA ASN A 287 -0.78 -12.80 -19.81
C ASN A 287 -0.16 -12.70 -21.22
N PRO A 288 -0.78 -13.31 -22.24
CA PRO A 288 -0.37 -13.11 -23.62
C PRO A 288 -0.54 -11.64 -24.01
N GLN A 289 0.41 -11.12 -24.81
CA GLN A 289 0.42 -9.73 -25.23
C GLN A 289 0.05 -9.57 -26.70
N PRO A 290 -0.74 -8.58 -27.09
CA PRO A 290 -1.53 -7.68 -26.21
C PRO A 290 -2.83 -8.33 -25.71
N ILE A 291 -3.32 -7.89 -24.56
CA ILE A 291 -4.62 -8.30 -24.03
C ILE A 291 -5.69 -7.54 -24.81
N LYS A 292 -6.56 -8.26 -25.50
CA LYS A 292 -7.63 -7.67 -26.32
C LYS A 292 -8.77 -7.15 -25.41
N THR A 293 -9.27 -5.99 -25.77
CA THR A 293 -10.47 -5.43 -25.15
C THR A 293 -11.71 -5.97 -25.89
N GLU A 294 -12.74 -6.33 -25.14
CA GLU A 294 -14.00 -6.82 -25.66
C GLU A 294 -15.13 -5.86 -25.28
N CYS A 295 -16.09 -5.64 -26.22
CA CYS A 295 -17.28 -4.82 -25.97
C CYS A 295 -18.32 -5.60 -25.15
N ILE A 296 -17.88 -6.17 -24.03
CA ILE A 296 -18.70 -6.87 -23.05
C ILE A 296 -18.74 -6.01 -21.80
N PRO A 297 -19.88 -5.41 -21.46
CA PRO A 297 -20.01 -4.58 -20.26
C PRO A 297 -19.74 -5.39 -18.99
N SER A 298 -18.99 -4.80 -18.07
CA SER A 298 -18.69 -5.41 -16.77
C SER A 298 -18.32 -4.31 -15.77
N HIS A 299 -18.70 -4.47 -14.49
CA HIS A 299 -18.32 -3.57 -13.40
C HIS A 299 -18.50 -2.08 -13.76
N GLN A 300 -19.68 -1.72 -14.30
CA GLN A 300 -20.05 -0.36 -14.73
C GLN A 300 -19.18 0.24 -15.86
N GLN A 301 -18.36 -0.58 -16.53
CA GLN A 301 -17.63 -0.19 -17.73
C GLN A 301 -18.30 -0.77 -18.98
N ALA A 302 -18.25 -0.03 -20.10
CA ALA A 302 -18.85 -0.48 -21.36
C ALA A 302 -18.06 -1.60 -22.04
N GLN A 303 -16.82 -1.85 -21.60
CA GLN A 303 -15.93 -2.87 -22.13
C GLN A 303 -15.15 -3.55 -20.99
N SER A 304 -14.64 -4.72 -21.30
CA SER A 304 -13.88 -5.53 -20.35
C SER A 304 -12.67 -6.20 -21.00
N ILE A 305 -11.81 -6.72 -20.16
CA ILE A 305 -10.73 -7.64 -20.53
C ILE A 305 -10.87 -8.91 -19.71
N ALA A 306 -10.34 -10.02 -20.22
CA ALA A 306 -10.17 -11.26 -19.48
C ALA A 306 -8.67 -11.54 -19.32
N VAL A 307 -8.21 -11.76 -18.10
CA VAL A 307 -6.81 -11.97 -17.77
C VAL A 307 -6.59 -13.22 -16.92
N ARG A 308 -5.37 -13.72 -16.92
CA ARG A 308 -4.88 -14.66 -15.93
C ARG A 308 -4.38 -13.85 -14.73
N VAL A 309 -4.85 -14.19 -13.55
CA VAL A 309 -4.42 -13.54 -12.31
C VAL A 309 -3.56 -14.51 -11.51
N PRO A 310 -2.29 -14.18 -11.25
CA PRO A 310 -1.37 -15.10 -10.58
C PRO A 310 -1.75 -15.33 -9.11
N PRO A 311 -1.33 -16.46 -8.52
CA PRO A 311 -1.56 -16.73 -7.11
C PRO A 311 -0.67 -15.84 -6.24
N LEU A 312 -1.21 -15.31 -5.12
CA LEU A 312 -0.49 -14.45 -4.16
C LEU A 312 0.33 -13.34 -4.85
N GLY A 313 -0.22 -12.76 -5.91
CA GLY A 313 0.55 -11.88 -6.78
C GLY A 313 -0.25 -10.70 -7.33
N ALA A 314 0.43 -9.93 -8.16
CA ALA A 314 -0.12 -8.74 -8.78
C ALA A 314 0.25 -8.63 -10.25
N VAL A 315 -0.69 -8.12 -11.03
CA VAL A 315 -0.50 -7.74 -12.43
C VAL A 315 -0.79 -6.25 -12.58
N ILE A 316 0.12 -5.51 -13.21
CA ILE A 316 -0.07 -4.09 -13.50
C ILE A 316 -0.20 -3.90 -14.99
N LEU A 317 -1.35 -3.36 -15.41
CA LEU A 317 -1.74 -3.23 -16.80
C LEU A 317 -1.80 -1.77 -17.23
N GLN A 318 -1.53 -1.51 -18.51
CA GLN A 318 -1.72 -0.19 -19.11
C GLN A 318 -2.56 -0.28 -20.38
N GLY A 319 -3.58 0.55 -20.46
CA GLY A 319 -4.38 0.69 -21.67
C GLY A 319 -3.66 1.44 -22.79
N LYS A 320 -3.76 0.95 -24.02
CA LYS A 320 -3.11 1.50 -25.23
C LYS A 320 -4.13 1.71 -26.35
N GLY A 321 -3.87 2.72 -27.15
CA GLY A 321 -4.69 3.07 -28.32
C GLY A 321 -6.04 3.69 -27.95
N LYS A 322 -6.65 4.39 -28.88
CA LYS A 322 -8.03 4.87 -28.75
C LYS A 322 -8.97 3.76 -29.21
N LEU A 323 -10.10 3.62 -28.54
CA LEU A 323 -11.19 2.78 -29.04
C LEU A 323 -11.65 3.40 -30.37
N ILE A 324 -11.52 2.66 -31.46
CA ILE A 324 -12.20 3.00 -32.71
C ILE A 324 -13.64 2.56 -32.47
N LYS A 325 -14.56 3.52 -32.34
CA LYS A 325 -16.00 3.17 -32.30
C LYS A 325 -16.31 2.37 -33.56
N PRO A 326 -17.03 1.24 -33.41
CA PRO A 326 -17.50 0.48 -34.56
C PRO A 326 -18.41 1.31 -35.44
#